data_dd07b7fa0474013863b3f9e0694d6af0
#
_entry.id   dd07b7fa0474013863b3f9e0694d6af0
#
_cell.length_a   1.000
_cell.length_b   1.000
_cell.length_c   1.000
_cell.angle_alpha   90.00
_cell.angle_beta   90.00
_cell.angle_gamma   90.00
#
_symmetry.space_group_name_H-M   'P 1'
#
loop_
_entity.id
_entity.type
_entity.pdbx_description
1 polymer ?
#
loop_
_entity_poly.entity_id
_entity_poly.type
_entity_poly.pdbx_seq_one_letter_code
_entity_poly.pdbx_strand_id
1 'polypeptide(L)'
;RLSESVVTRTKIAKGQAMSRGVMKIKENNLDMLIDFGVPAAHKITFGDWSNPEYDIFGDIMKAVKMLKDEGKIPSRMLTSDTQIQRMRKNKGIQSAIYGNINAGRLVTMNELRSIIMEEFGLQIATCDERYAYIKADGSRVNGRYFDEDKVTFYTADVSGRAGTGLWGPTPEEAEY
;
A
#
# COMPACT_ATOMS: atom_id res chain seq x y z
N ARG A 1 6.58 20.53 -18.16
CA ARG A 1 6.93 20.82 -16.73
C ARG A 1 5.70 20.96 -15.82
N LEU A 2 4.67 21.77 -16.19
CA LEU A 2 3.44 21.91 -15.37
C LEU A 2 2.65 20.60 -15.30
N SER A 3 2.44 19.91 -16.42
CA SER A 3 1.74 18.62 -16.48
C SER A 3 2.44 17.53 -15.66
N GLU A 4 3.75 17.46 -15.65
CA GLU A 4 4.53 16.51 -14.89
C GLU A 4 4.39 16.74 -13.37
N SER A 5 4.34 18.01 -12.94
CA SER A 5 4.14 18.34 -11.52
C SER A 5 2.74 17.95 -11.06
N VAL A 6 1.71 18.14 -11.86
CA VAL A 6 0.34 17.71 -11.56
C VAL A 6 0.24 16.18 -11.44
N VAL A 7 0.83 15.45 -12.37
CA VAL A 7 0.88 13.97 -12.31
C VAL A 7 1.58 13.48 -11.07
N THR A 8 2.73 14.07 -10.72
CA THR A 8 3.47 13.71 -9.50
C THR A 8 2.63 13.97 -8.23
N ARG A 9 1.94 15.12 -8.16
CA ARG A 9 1.05 15.46 -7.05
C ARG A 9 -0.11 14.51 -6.91
N THR A 10 -0.73 14.15 -8.03
CA THR A 10 -1.81 13.15 -8.03
C THR A 10 -1.34 11.79 -7.55
N LYS A 11 -0.15 11.34 -7.97
CA LYS A 11 0.45 10.10 -7.47
C LYS A 11 0.73 10.15 -5.96
N ILE A 12 1.27 11.27 -5.46
CA ILE A 12 1.48 11.47 -4.02
C ILE A 12 0.16 11.38 -3.26
N ALA A 13 -0.88 12.06 -3.73
CA ALA A 13 -2.21 12.05 -3.12
C ALA A 13 -2.81 10.63 -3.07
N LYS A 14 -2.73 9.87 -4.17
CA LYS A 14 -3.17 8.48 -4.23
C LYS A 14 -2.39 7.59 -3.27
N GLY A 15 -1.07 7.76 -3.19
CA GLY A 15 -0.22 7.01 -2.27
C GLY A 15 -0.55 7.29 -0.81
N GLN A 16 -0.82 8.55 -0.45
CA GLN A 16 -1.25 8.94 0.89
C GLN A 16 -2.62 8.35 1.24
N ALA A 17 -3.59 8.41 0.31
CA ALA A 17 -4.90 7.81 0.49
C ALA A 17 -4.79 6.30 0.77
N MET A 18 -3.97 5.58 -0.01
CA MET A 18 -3.80 4.14 0.13
C MET A 18 -3.00 3.74 1.38
N SER A 19 -2.01 4.52 1.80
CA SER A 19 -1.15 4.17 2.94
C SER A 19 -1.69 4.65 4.28
N ARG A 20 -2.46 5.74 4.29
CA ARG A 20 -2.91 6.41 5.53
C ARG A 20 -4.42 6.60 5.64
N GLY A 21 -5.15 6.41 4.55
CA GLY A 21 -6.59 6.72 4.47
C GLY A 21 -6.90 8.20 4.50
N VAL A 22 -5.89 9.07 4.34
CA VAL A 22 -6.03 10.53 4.30
C VAL A 22 -5.13 11.10 3.22
N MET A 23 -5.52 12.25 2.68
CA MET A 23 -4.72 13.00 1.71
C MET A 23 -4.55 14.43 2.23
N LYS A 24 -3.31 14.90 2.29
CA LYS A 24 -2.99 16.27 2.70
C LYS A 24 -2.49 17.07 1.51
N ILE A 25 -3.17 18.18 1.25
CA ILE A 25 -2.77 19.18 0.24
C ILE A 25 -2.33 20.44 0.99
N LYS A 26 -1.08 20.82 0.82
CA LYS A 26 -0.52 22.03 1.42
C LYS A 26 0.25 22.80 0.36
N GLU A 27 -0.43 23.73 -0.31
CA GLU A 27 0.12 24.56 -1.39
C GLU A 27 -0.59 25.90 -1.49
N ASN A 28 0.12 26.96 -1.88
CA ASN A 28 -0.43 28.28 -2.19
C ASN A 28 -1.42 28.80 -1.12
N ASN A 29 -1.04 28.73 0.16
CA ASN A 29 -1.89 29.04 1.33
C ASN A 29 -3.11 28.13 1.51
N LEU A 30 -3.26 27.07 0.72
CA LEU A 30 -4.26 26.05 0.94
C LEU A 30 -3.68 24.96 1.85
N ASP A 31 -4.28 24.73 3.00
CA ASP A 31 -4.00 23.56 3.86
C ASP A 31 -5.31 22.78 4.02
N MET A 32 -5.43 21.73 3.23
CA MET A 32 -6.64 20.91 3.16
C MET A 32 -6.29 19.47 3.49
N LEU A 33 -7.07 18.87 4.40
CA LEU A 33 -7.02 17.46 4.74
C LEU A 33 -8.30 16.80 4.24
N ILE A 34 -8.15 15.82 3.37
CA ILE A 34 -9.25 14.97 2.92
C ILE A 34 -9.13 13.63 3.65
N ASP A 35 -10.12 13.30 4.47
CA ASP A 35 -10.23 12.02 5.15
C ASP A 35 -11.18 11.12 4.36
N PHE A 36 -10.71 9.92 3.98
CA PHE A 36 -11.51 8.93 3.26
C PHE A 36 -12.38 8.08 4.19
N GLY A 37 -12.46 8.44 5.46
CA GLY A 37 -13.34 7.78 6.43
C GLY A 37 -12.92 6.34 6.77
N VAL A 38 -11.64 6.01 6.66
CA VAL A 38 -11.16 4.69 7.08
C VAL A 38 -11.31 4.55 8.58
N PRO A 39 -12.12 3.59 9.07
CA PRO A 39 -12.35 3.40 10.50
C PRO A 39 -11.04 3.26 11.28
N ALA A 40 -10.98 3.83 12.48
CA ALA A 40 -9.80 3.72 13.33
C ALA A 40 -9.44 2.26 13.64
N ALA A 41 -10.43 1.39 13.77
CA ALA A 41 -10.25 -0.04 13.98
C ALA A 41 -9.49 -0.72 12.82
N HIS A 42 -9.54 -0.17 11.60
CA HIS A 42 -8.83 -0.69 10.45
C HIS A 42 -7.38 -0.18 10.33
N LYS A 43 -7.00 0.80 11.16
CA LYS A 43 -5.62 1.31 11.23
C LYS A 43 -4.83 0.55 12.28
N ILE A 44 -4.54 -0.73 12.00
CA ILE A 44 -3.88 -1.62 12.95
C ILE A 44 -2.37 -1.40 12.91
N THR A 45 -1.75 -1.42 14.09
CA THR A 45 -0.31 -1.57 14.21
C THR A 45 0.00 -3.04 14.44
N PHE A 46 0.68 -3.65 13.50
CA PHE A 46 1.20 -5.02 13.63
C PHE A 46 2.55 -5.03 14.34
N GLY A 47 3.07 -6.23 14.62
CA GLY A 47 4.36 -6.38 15.23
C GLY A 47 5.53 -6.18 14.25
N ASP A 48 6.71 -6.55 14.69
CA ASP A 48 7.94 -6.33 13.91
C ASP A 48 8.15 -7.41 12.86
N TRP A 49 7.76 -7.14 11.63
CA TRP A 49 7.98 -8.02 10.49
C TRP A 49 9.47 -8.16 10.09
N SER A 50 10.38 -7.37 10.67
CA SER A 50 11.81 -7.55 10.47
C SER A 50 12.37 -8.74 11.26
N ASN A 51 11.64 -9.19 12.30
CA ASN A 51 11.96 -10.40 13.03
C ASN A 51 11.58 -11.64 12.21
N PRO A 52 12.52 -12.49 11.80
CA PRO A 52 12.21 -13.69 11.00
C PRO A 52 11.32 -14.71 11.70
N GLU A 53 11.24 -14.69 13.03
CA GLU A 53 10.40 -15.59 13.83
C GLU A 53 9.00 -15.06 14.09
N TYR A 54 8.70 -13.83 13.67
CA TYR A 54 7.41 -13.20 13.91
C TYR A 54 6.30 -13.84 13.07
N ASP A 55 5.10 -13.97 13.63
CA ASP A 55 3.94 -14.56 12.94
C ASP A 55 3.27 -13.56 11.99
N ILE A 56 3.84 -13.42 10.79
CA ILE A 56 3.29 -12.57 9.72
C ILE A 56 1.96 -13.12 9.22
N PHE A 57 1.79 -14.44 9.13
CA PHE A 57 0.53 -15.04 8.69
C PHE A 57 -0.62 -14.73 9.64
N GLY A 58 -0.37 -14.73 10.94
CA GLY A 58 -1.36 -14.32 11.94
C GLY A 58 -1.83 -12.89 11.76
N ASP A 59 -0.93 -11.96 11.45
CA ASP A 59 -1.27 -10.57 11.18
C ASP A 59 -2.14 -10.42 9.92
N ILE A 60 -1.76 -11.10 8.83
CA ILE A 60 -2.54 -11.09 7.58
C ILE A 60 -3.93 -11.68 7.81
N MET A 61 -4.00 -12.82 8.50
CA MET A 61 -5.26 -13.48 8.83
C MET A 61 -6.18 -12.56 9.64
N LYS A 62 -5.63 -11.87 10.66
CA LYS A 62 -6.38 -10.92 11.49
C LYS A 62 -6.94 -9.77 10.65
N ALA A 63 -6.15 -9.19 9.75
CA ALA A 63 -6.60 -8.12 8.87
C ALA A 63 -7.70 -8.59 7.90
N VAL A 64 -7.52 -9.75 7.27
CA VAL A 64 -8.50 -10.33 6.34
C VAL A 64 -9.81 -10.66 7.07
N LYS A 65 -9.70 -11.28 8.27
CA LYS A 65 -10.88 -11.61 9.08
C LYS A 65 -11.67 -10.37 9.45
N MET A 66 -11.01 -9.32 9.91
CA MET A 66 -11.68 -8.07 10.29
C MET A 66 -12.47 -7.46 9.13
N LEU A 67 -11.93 -7.46 7.91
CA LEU A 67 -12.64 -6.98 6.73
C LEU A 67 -13.82 -7.89 6.38
N LYS A 68 -13.65 -9.21 6.49
CA LYS A 68 -14.72 -10.19 6.24
C LYS A 68 -15.86 -10.06 7.26
N ASP A 69 -15.56 -9.81 8.52
CA ASP A 69 -16.57 -9.62 9.58
C ASP A 69 -17.45 -8.39 9.31
N GLU A 70 -16.95 -7.42 8.52
CA GLU A 70 -17.74 -6.27 8.02
C GLU A 70 -18.37 -6.51 6.64
N GLY A 71 -18.37 -7.73 6.13
CA GLY A 71 -18.92 -8.08 4.82
C GLY A 71 -18.06 -7.63 3.63
N LYS A 72 -16.78 -7.26 3.85
CA LYS A 72 -15.85 -6.85 2.81
C LYS A 72 -14.86 -7.97 2.53
N ILE A 73 -14.72 -8.37 1.28
CA ILE A 73 -13.77 -9.42 0.88
C ILE A 73 -12.56 -8.76 0.24
N PRO A 74 -11.42 -8.67 0.95
CA PRO A 74 -10.20 -8.13 0.37
C PRO A 74 -9.69 -9.07 -0.72
N SER A 75 -9.25 -8.53 -1.84
CA SER A 75 -8.67 -9.28 -2.96
C SER A 75 -7.24 -8.87 -3.26
N ARG A 76 -6.77 -7.78 -2.68
CA ARG A 76 -5.44 -7.22 -2.90
C ARG A 76 -4.73 -6.86 -1.61
N MET A 77 -3.43 -7.07 -1.60
CA MET A 77 -2.50 -6.60 -0.58
C MET A 77 -1.45 -5.71 -1.24
N LEU A 78 -1.50 -4.40 -0.98
CA LEU A 78 -0.51 -3.43 -1.45
C LEU A 78 0.55 -3.22 -0.37
N THR A 79 1.81 -3.30 -0.74
CA THR A 79 2.93 -3.15 0.19
C THR A 79 4.20 -2.65 -0.52
N SER A 80 5.27 -2.44 0.24
CA SER A 80 6.60 -2.08 -0.29
C SER A 80 7.45 -3.32 -0.56
N ASP A 81 8.51 -3.16 -1.37
CA ASP A 81 9.51 -4.22 -1.57
C ASP A 81 10.22 -4.58 -0.25
N THR A 82 10.43 -3.61 0.64
CA THR A 82 11.01 -3.86 1.97
C THR A 82 10.18 -4.89 2.75
N GLN A 83 8.87 -4.76 2.77
CA GLN A 83 8.00 -5.74 3.44
C GLN A 83 8.01 -7.09 2.73
N ILE A 84 8.06 -7.09 1.40
CA ILE A 84 8.21 -8.34 0.61
C ILE A 84 9.49 -9.08 1.00
N GLN A 85 10.63 -8.37 1.10
CA GLN A 85 11.90 -8.98 1.51
C GLN A 85 11.84 -9.54 2.95
N ARG A 86 11.13 -8.85 3.86
CA ARG A 86 10.87 -9.35 5.23
C ARG A 86 10.06 -10.65 5.19
N MET A 87 8.98 -10.69 4.43
CA MET A 87 8.14 -11.89 4.26
C MET A 87 8.95 -13.06 3.68
N ARG A 88 9.78 -12.83 2.67
CA ARG A 88 10.61 -13.87 2.03
C ARG A 88 11.66 -14.49 2.97
N LYS A 89 12.07 -13.75 4.01
CA LYS A 89 13.03 -14.19 5.04
C LYS A 89 12.35 -14.76 6.28
N ASN A 90 11.03 -14.66 6.37
CA ASN A 90 10.27 -15.11 7.52
C ASN A 90 10.24 -16.64 7.60
N LYS A 91 10.61 -17.19 8.76
CA LYS A 91 10.71 -18.64 8.96
C LYS A 91 9.36 -19.35 8.94
N GLY A 92 8.30 -18.71 9.41
CA GLY A 92 6.95 -19.26 9.33
C GLY A 92 6.52 -19.45 7.87
N ILE A 93 6.76 -18.45 7.01
CA ILE A 93 6.46 -18.53 5.58
C ILE A 93 7.34 -19.58 4.88
N GLN A 94 8.64 -19.62 5.20
CA GLN A 94 9.55 -20.64 4.69
C GLN A 94 9.11 -22.06 5.06
N SER A 95 8.71 -22.26 6.31
CA SER A 95 8.22 -23.56 6.80
C SER A 95 6.89 -23.96 6.15
N ALA A 96 6.00 -23.04 5.88
CA ALA A 96 4.74 -23.31 5.19
C ALA A 96 4.96 -23.77 3.74
N ILE A 97 5.98 -23.22 3.06
CA ILE A 97 6.27 -23.55 1.65
C ILE A 97 7.13 -24.79 1.53
N TYR A 98 8.18 -24.93 2.35
CA TYR A 98 9.22 -25.96 2.18
C TYR A 98 9.21 -27.06 3.23
N GLY A 99 8.45 -26.92 4.31
CA GLY A 99 8.56 -27.72 5.51
C GLY A 99 9.81 -27.37 6.33
N ASN A 100 9.90 -27.93 7.53
CA ASN A 100 10.97 -27.60 8.51
C ASN A 100 12.38 -27.98 8.06
N ILE A 101 12.52 -28.96 7.15
CA ILE A 101 13.82 -29.48 6.70
C ILE A 101 14.58 -28.48 5.82
N ASN A 102 13.87 -27.57 5.15
CA ASN A 102 14.42 -26.57 4.24
C ASN A 102 14.37 -25.15 4.79
N ALA A 103 14.20 -24.99 6.11
CA ALA A 103 14.24 -23.69 6.77
C ALA A 103 15.59 -23.00 6.50
N GLY A 104 15.54 -21.81 5.88
CA GLY A 104 16.72 -21.06 5.46
C GLY A 104 16.83 -20.85 3.95
N ARG A 105 16.08 -21.58 3.13
CA ARG A 105 15.95 -21.30 1.70
C ARG A 105 15.15 -20.01 1.49
N LEU A 106 15.69 -19.09 0.67
CA LEU A 106 14.99 -17.87 0.34
C LEU A 106 13.73 -18.18 -0.51
N VAL A 107 12.58 -17.73 -0.03
CA VAL A 107 11.32 -17.84 -0.76
C VAL A 107 11.37 -16.96 -2.02
N THR A 108 11.04 -17.51 -3.16
CA THR A 108 10.93 -16.75 -4.41
C THR A 108 9.67 -15.89 -4.42
N MET A 109 9.62 -14.89 -5.29
CA MET A 109 8.44 -14.02 -5.37
C MET A 109 7.20 -14.78 -5.85
N ASN A 110 7.37 -15.76 -6.73
CA ASN A 110 6.25 -16.58 -7.22
C ASN A 110 5.71 -17.50 -6.13
N GLU A 111 6.56 -18.15 -5.37
CA GLU A 111 6.16 -18.97 -4.22
C GLU A 111 5.43 -18.13 -3.16
N LEU A 112 5.94 -16.93 -2.85
CA LEU A 112 5.27 -16.02 -1.92
C LEU A 112 3.88 -15.61 -2.42
N ARG A 113 3.75 -15.29 -3.72
CA ARG A 113 2.46 -14.94 -4.32
C ARG A 113 1.48 -16.11 -4.27
N SER A 114 1.96 -17.33 -4.57
CA SER A 114 1.12 -18.53 -4.55
C SER A 114 0.60 -18.81 -3.15
N ILE A 115 1.45 -18.84 -2.13
CA ILE A 115 1.01 -19.14 -0.77
C ILE A 115 0.04 -18.08 -0.23
N ILE A 116 0.27 -16.79 -0.49
CA ILE A 116 -0.64 -15.72 -0.05
C ILE A 116 -1.98 -15.79 -0.80
N MET A 117 -1.98 -16.18 -2.07
CA MET A 117 -3.21 -16.39 -2.82
C MET A 117 -3.97 -17.61 -2.32
N GLU A 118 -3.30 -18.71 -2.07
CA GLU A 118 -3.91 -19.97 -1.61
C GLU A 118 -4.50 -19.86 -0.22
N GLU A 119 -3.77 -19.24 0.73
CA GLU A 119 -4.19 -19.15 2.12
C GLU A 119 -5.20 -18.01 2.37
N PHE A 120 -5.07 -16.88 1.69
CA PHE A 120 -5.85 -15.67 2.00
C PHE A 120 -6.70 -15.15 0.84
N GLY A 121 -6.52 -15.65 -0.38
CA GLY A 121 -7.18 -15.14 -1.58
C GLY A 121 -6.70 -13.75 -2.01
N LEU A 122 -5.47 -13.37 -1.64
CA LEU A 122 -4.92 -12.04 -1.86
C LEU A 122 -3.89 -12.03 -2.99
N GLN A 123 -4.01 -11.09 -3.91
CA GLN A 123 -2.97 -10.78 -4.87
C GLN A 123 -2.04 -9.70 -4.31
N ILE A 124 -0.74 -9.98 -4.30
CA ILE A 124 0.27 -9.02 -3.85
C ILE A 124 0.54 -7.99 -4.95
N ALA A 125 0.40 -6.73 -4.60
CA ALA A 125 0.85 -5.58 -5.38
C ALA A 125 1.95 -4.84 -4.63
N THR A 126 2.96 -4.33 -5.35
CA THR A 126 4.05 -3.56 -4.75
C THR A 126 4.06 -2.13 -5.27
N CYS A 127 4.41 -1.18 -4.41
CA CYS A 127 4.60 0.22 -4.77
C CYS A 127 5.86 0.76 -4.11
N ASP A 128 6.94 0.80 -4.89
CA ASP A 128 8.26 1.34 -4.47
C ASP A 128 8.67 2.58 -5.24
N GLU A 129 7.77 3.10 -6.08
CA GLU A 129 8.04 4.31 -6.83
C GLU A 129 8.36 5.47 -5.89
N ARG A 130 9.36 6.25 -6.30
CA ARG A 130 9.82 7.45 -5.58
C ARG A 130 9.63 8.67 -6.44
N TYR A 131 9.49 9.81 -5.80
CA TYR A 131 9.48 11.12 -6.45
C TYR A 131 10.60 11.99 -5.95
N ALA A 132 11.02 12.92 -6.80
CA ALA A 132 11.92 14.00 -6.43
C ALA A 132 11.42 15.28 -7.09
N TYR A 133 11.42 16.38 -6.34
CA TYR A 133 11.15 17.70 -6.90
C TYR A 133 12.01 18.76 -6.21
N ILE A 134 12.19 19.89 -6.87
CA ILE A 134 12.92 21.04 -6.35
C ILE A 134 11.88 22.06 -5.89
N LYS A 135 11.96 22.49 -4.64
CA LYS A 135 11.12 23.57 -4.10
C LYS A 135 11.53 24.92 -4.68
N ALA A 136 10.71 25.95 -4.46
CA ALA A 136 11.01 27.32 -4.86
C ALA A 136 12.28 27.91 -4.21
N ASP A 137 12.66 27.40 -3.03
CA ASP A 137 13.90 27.74 -2.32
C ASP A 137 15.15 27.03 -2.84
N GLY A 138 15.02 26.22 -3.91
CA GLY A 138 16.10 25.43 -4.50
C GLY A 138 16.38 24.10 -3.79
N SER A 139 15.76 23.83 -2.67
CA SER A 139 15.96 22.55 -1.95
C SER A 139 15.31 21.39 -2.68
N ARG A 140 16.00 20.23 -2.71
CA ARG A 140 15.50 19.00 -3.29
C ARG A 140 14.72 18.19 -2.25
N VAL A 141 13.50 17.78 -2.61
CA VAL A 141 12.67 16.88 -1.81
C VAL A 141 12.59 15.54 -2.50
N ASN A 142 12.91 14.49 -1.78
CA ASN A 142 12.74 13.11 -2.22
C ASN A 142 11.71 12.44 -1.31
N GLY A 143 10.86 11.58 -1.87
CA GLY A 143 9.88 10.83 -1.08
C GLY A 143 9.42 9.57 -1.81
N ARG A 144 8.65 8.76 -1.11
CA ARG A 144 7.95 7.60 -1.67
C ARG A 144 6.48 7.96 -1.89
N TYR A 145 5.87 7.42 -2.92
CA TYR A 145 4.43 7.57 -3.11
C TYR A 145 3.65 6.76 -2.08
N PHE A 146 4.13 5.58 -1.73
CA PHE A 146 3.55 4.70 -0.70
C PHE A 146 4.53 4.54 0.47
N ASP A 147 4.02 4.57 1.70
CA ASP A 147 4.84 4.45 2.91
C ASP A 147 5.47 3.06 3.01
N GLU A 148 6.77 2.99 3.28
CA GLU A 148 7.57 1.76 3.26
C GLU A 148 7.13 0.72 4.29
N ASP A 149 6.65 1.17 5.45
CA ASP A 149 6.26 0.29 6.56
C ASP A 149 4.77 -0.04 6.58
N LYS A 150 4.05 0.27 5.50
CA LYS A 150 2.61 0.03 5.42
C LYS A 150 2.28 -1.20 4.58
N VAL A 151 1.21 -1.86 5.00
CA VAL A 151 0.52 -2.91 4.23
C VAL A 151 -0.95 -2.53 4.18
N THR A 152 -1.50 -2.44 2.99
CA THR A 152 -2.90 -2.06 2.79
C THR A 152 -3.66 -3.21 2.14
N PHE A 153 -4.73 -3.65 2.81
CA PHE A 153 -5.66 -4.64 2.29
C PHE A 153 -6.88 -3.94 1.73
N TYR A 154 -7.29 -4.29 0.52
CA TYR A 154 -8.44 -3.67 -0.10
C TYR A 154 -9.17 -4.60 -1.07
N THR A 155 -10.45 -4.30 -1.30
CA THR A 155 -11.22 -4.93 -2.36
C THR A 155 -10.98 -4.15 -3.64
N ALA A 156 -10.48 -4.82 -4.67
CA ALA A 156 -10.30 -4.21 -5.98
C ALA A 156 -11.55 -4.41 -6.85
N ASP A 157 -11.83 -3.44 -7.73
CA ASP A 157 -12.79 -3.61 -8.80
C ASP A 157 -12.29 -4.65 -9.84
N VAL A 158 -13.08 -4.91 -10.87
CA VAL A 158 -12.73 -5.83 -11.97
C VAL A 158 -11.45 -5.41 -12.71
N SER A 159 -11.06 -4.13 -12.61
CA SER A 159 -9.82 -3.57 -13.19
C SER A 159 -8.63 -3.63 -12.22
N GLY A 160 -8.81 -4.17 -11.01
CA GLY A 160 -7.78 -4.22 -9.97
C GLY A 160 -7.53 -2.90 -9.23
N ARG A 161 -8.48 -1.96 -9.27
CA ARG A 161 -8.36 -0.62 -8.67
C ARG A 161 -9.08 -0.58 -7.32
N ALA A 162 -8.51 0.16 -6.37
CA ALA A 162 -9.17 0.48 -5.10
C ALA A 162 -10.20 1.62 -5.23
N GLY A 163 -10.11 2.39 -6.32
CA GLY A 163 -11.00 3.50 -6.61
C GLY A 163 -10.55 4.24 -7.88
N THR A 164 -11.39 5.14 -8.35
CA THR A 164 -11.14 5.95 -9.55
C THR A 164 -11.08 7.43 -9.19
N GLY A 165 -10.02 8.11 -9.64
CA GLY A 165 -9.96 9.57 -9.59
C GLY A 165 -10.78 10.17 -10.72
N LEU A 166 -11.69 11.08 -10.39
CA LEU A 166 -12.45 11.84 -11.37
C LEU A 166 -11.81 13.21 -11.57
N TRP A 167 -11.73 13.65 -12.82
CA TRP A 167 -11.28 14.98 -13.22
C TRP A 167 -12.48 15.73 -13.75
N GLY A 168 -12.76 16.92 -13.22
CA GLY A 168 -13.76 17.83 -13.76
C GLY A 168 -13.08 18.99 -14.49
N PRO A 169 -13.77 19.66 -15.43
CA PRO A 169 -13.29 20.91 -15.99
C PRO A 169 -13.20 21.98 -14.90
N THR A 170 -12.24 22.88 -15.02
CA THR A 170 -12.17 24.05 -14.15
C THR A 170 -13.31 25.01 -14.51
N PRO A 171 -13.74 25.91 -13.61
CA PRO A 171 -14.76 26.90 -13.94
C PRO A 171 -14.42 27.70 -15.20
N GLU A 172 -13.14 28.00 -15.40
CA GLU A 172 -12.68 28.73 -16.58
C GLU A 172 -12.82 27.92 -17.89
N GLU A 173 -12.72 26.58 -17.83
CA GLU A 173 -12.93 25.70 -18.99
C GLU A 173 -14.40 25.46 -19.30
N ALA A 174 -15.28 25.64 -18.32
CA ALA A 174 -16.72 25.45 -18.48
C ALA A 174 -17.44 26.65 -19.10
N GLU A 175 -16.77 27.80 -19.21
CA GLU A 175 -17.32 29.04 -19.80
C GLU A 175 -17.04 29.21 -21.30
N TYR A 176 -16.40 28.22 -21.98
CA TYR A 176 -16.11 28.28 -23.44
C TYR A 176 -16.84 27.20 -24.21
#